data_fe9b28266482db4806e86a36ad0995bf
#
_entry.id   fe9b28266482db4806e86a36ad0995bf
#
_cell.length_a   1.000
_cell.length_b   1.000
_cell.length_c   1.000
_cell.angle_alpha   90.00
_cell.angle_beta   90.00
_cell.angle_gamma   90.00
#
_symmetry.space_group_name_H-M   'P 1'
#
loop_
_entity.id
_entity.type
_entity.pdbx_description
1 polymer ?
#
loop_
_entity_poly.entity_id
_entity_poly.type
_entity_poly.pdbx_seq_one_letter_code
_entity_poly.pdbx_strand_id
1 'polypeptide(L)'
;MLANHYRGAEFLRPLVFGNGVEAFLFRGRDGKLLLAVWSNDAGADSIPLRLAGVTGAAAEIDLFGNVTPLPVWRGELAFKAGRRPATVRVEVDAAGLQPGGAFLRSGAEFTVTPGSESTVTPEFVNPTGRPLAVKLAWKTPAGVTVLDAVRSLRLKPGEARKVPVRLAVAETFTPPEREPAVLQLGLELGALWKGSVGWPLHPVVRLAQGVPRTPTFVLRDASQVIPFVPNVPDKAHLFWKNAADLSAEIRLGRDKEALLFEAAVTDDVHHQPYAGAEAWKGDNIQIAMKLPGQNGLWELGLSRLRDNSGEAFCWLAPAGFPAEKTAAAIRLETSRDERAKRTVYRAAIPFRAIGLTEAAARRGFRFNLIVNDNDGEMRESCIGIAPGIAEDKDLERYPTLVIP
;
A
#
# COMPACT_ATOMS: atom_id res chain seq x y z
N MET A 1 0.14 26.04 10.02
CA MET A 1 0.79 26.19 11.35
C MET A 1 2.27 25.81 11.34
N LEU A 2 2.68 24.70 10.75
CA LEU A 2 4.10 24.31 10.63
C LEU A 2 4.98 25.44 10.05
N ALA A 3 4.47 26.14 9.03
CA ALA A 3 5.14 27.29 8.41
C ALA A 3 5.52 28.42 9.41
N ASN A 4 4.80 28.57 10.52
CA ASN A 4 5.12 29.58 11.50
C ASN A 4 6.37 29.26 12.33
N HIS A 5 6.65 27.98 12.57
CA HIS A 5 7.85 27.55 13.30
C HIS A 5 9.11 27.72 12.45
N TYR A 6 8.99 27.57 11.12
CA TYR A 6 10.11 27.69 10.19
C TYR A 6 10.22 29.10 9.57
N ARG A 7 9.26 29.99 9.81
CA ARG A 7 9.28 31.35 9.25
C ARG A 7 10.48 32.13 9.76
N GLY A 8 11.45 32.36 8.87
CA GLY A 8 12.71 33.02 9.18
C GLY A 8 13.69 32.18 10.00
N ALA A 9 13.51 30.86 10.01
CA ALA A 9 14.52 29.93 10.49
C ALA A 9 15.66 29.81 9.46
N GLU A 10 16.87 29.65 9.94
CA GLU A 10 18.08 29.42 9.15
C GLU A 10 18.25 27.92 8.92
N PHE A 11 18.37 27.47 7.67
CA PHE A 11 18.78 26.10 7.35
C PHE A 11 20.26 25.90 7.72
N LEU A 12 20.56 24.87 8.51
CA LEU A 12 21.92 24.57 8.93
C LEU A 12 22.53 23.42 8.12
N ARG A 13 21.89 22.25 8.10
CA ARG A 13 22.38 21.06 7.40
C ARG A 13 21.34 19.94 7.39
N PRO A 14 21.46 18.96 6.46
CA PRO A 14 20.75 17.70 6.60
C PRO A 14 21.35 16.86 7.73
N LEU A 15 20.53 15.97 8.32
CA LEU A 15 20.96 14.91 9.23
C LEU A 15 20.68 13.54 8.57
N VAL A 16 21.67 12.64 8.56
CA VAL A 16 21.57 11.34 7.90
C VAL A 16 21.29 10.26 8.94
N PHE A 17 20.05 9.76 8.99
CA PHE A 17 19.64 8.63 9.84
C PHE A 17 19.67 7.28 9.09
N GLY A 18 19.70 7.30 7.76
CA GLY A 18 19.55 6.10 6.92
C GLY A 18 18.09 5.64 6.79
N ASN A 19 17.89 4.47 6.18
CA ASN A 19 16.58 3.78 6.09
C ASN A 19 15.43 4.64 5.50
N GLY A 20 15.69 5.45 4.46
CA GLY A 20 14.66 6.28 3.84
C GLY A 20 14.16 7.44 4.71
N VAL A 21 14.90 7.81 5.76
CA VAL A 21 14.55 8.95 6.60
C VAL A 21 15.15 10.22 6.02
N GLU A 22 14.29 11.20 5.78
CA GLU A 22 14.65 12.57 5.42
C GLU A 22 14.65 13.44 6.67
N ALA A 23 15.73 14.18 6.91
CA ALA A 23 15.86 15.02 8.10
C ALA A 23 16.68 16.27 7.82
N PHE A 24 16.14 17.43 8.20
CA PHE A 24 16.73 18.75 7.96
C PHE A 24 16.75 19.56 9.24
N LEU A 25 17.94 20.06 9.60
CA LEU A 25 18.16 20.86 10.80
C LEU A 25 18.12 22.34 10.49
N PHE A 26 17.36 23.07 11.28
CA PHE A 26 17.21 24.54 11.20
C PHE A 26 17.49 25.17 12.56
N ARG A 27 17.84 26.47 12.55
CA ARG A 27 17.87 27.33 13.73
C ARG A 27 16.68 28.26 13.68
N GLY A 28 15.79 28.15 14.67
CA GLY A 28 14.65 29.05 14.83
C GLY A 28 15.09 30.47 15.22
N ARG A 29 14.19 31.44 15.11
CA ARG A 29 14.43 32.84 15.53
C ARG A 29 14.70 32.99 17.01
N ASP A 30 14.20 32.07 17.83
CA ASP A 30 14.44 31.98 19.27
C ASP A 30 15.77 31.30 19.63
N GLY A 31 16.59 30.98 18.62
CA GLY A 31 17.88 30.30 18.75
C GLY A 31 17.79 28.80 18.96
N LYS A 32 16.58 28.24 19.14
CA LYS A 32 16.38 26.81 19.33
C LYS A 32 16.54 26.06 18.01
N LEU A 33 16.95 24.81 18.09
CA LEU A 33 17.06 23.95 16.91
C LEU A 33 15.74 23.27 16.61
N LEU A 34 15.40 23.21 15.34
CA LEU A 34 14.23 22.57 14.79
C LEU A 34 14.69 21.50 13.78
N LEU A 35 14.30 20.27 14.02
CA LEU A 35 14.55 19.16 13.12
C LEU A 35 13.23 18.79 12.40
N ALA A 36 13.14 19.10 11.11
CA ALA A 36 12.08 18.56 10.27
C ALA A 36 12.44 17.14 9.87
N VAL A 37 11.56 16.17 10.10
CA VAL A 37 11.86 14.77 9.88
C VAL A 37 10.62 13.99 9.41
N TRP A 38 10.82 13.10 8.43
CA TRP A 38 9.82 12.13 7.99
C TRP A 38 10.50 10.88 7.43
N SER A 39 9.72 9.82 7.23
CA SER A 39 10.20 8.56 6.66
C SER A 39 9.48 8.24 5.35
N ASN A 40 10.25 7.88 4.33
CA ASN A 40 9.79 7.31 3.07
C ASN A 40 9.82 5.77 3.09
N ASP A 41 9.97 5.14 4.27
CA ASP A 41 9.94 3.68 4.40
C ASP A 41 8.54 3.15 4.07
N ALA A 42 8.48 2.23 3.13
CA ALA A 42 7.21 1.63 2.68
C ALA A 42 6.67 0.57 3.66
N GLY A 43 7.52 0.02 4.52
CA GLY A 43 7.18 -1.11 5.38
C GLY A 43 6.44 -0.69 6.66
N ALA A 44 6.94 0.29 7.41
CA ALA A 44 6.35 0.72 8.67
C ALA A 44 5.69 2.09 8.58
N ASP A 45 4.66 2.33 9.38
CA ASP A 45 4.00 3.65 9.49
C ASP A 45 4.92 4.71 10.10
N SER A 46 5.89 4.26 10.89
CA SER A 46 6.86 5.13 11.56
C SER A 46 8.10 4.34 11.99
N ILE A 47 9.22 5.05 12.14
CA ILE A 47 10.51 4.48 12.54
C ILE A 47 11.01 5.23 13.79
N PRO A 48 11.30 4.52 14.91
CA PRO A 48 11.93 5.14 16.06
C PRO A 48 13.40 5.41 15.77
N LEU A 49 13.82 6.68 15.96
CA LEU A 49 15.15 7.21 15.66
C LEU A 49 15.87 7.63 16.94
N ARG A 50 17.20 7.59 16.92
CA ARG A 50 18.06 8.13 17.97
C ARG A 50 18.74 9.42 17.52
N LEU A 51 18.75 10.42 18.39
CA LEU A 51 19.54 11.64 18.28
C LEU A 51 20.42 11.77 19.53
N ALA A 52 21.72 11.90 19.36
CA ALA A 52 22.67 12.09 20.45
C ALA A 52 23.15 13.54 20.54
N GLY A 53 23.72 13.90 21.67
CA GLY A 53 24.23 15.25 21.94
C GLY A 53 23.15 16.23 22.42
N VAL A 54 21.99 15.74 22.85
CA VAL A 54 20.89 16.56 23.35
C VAL A 54 21.14 16.84 24.84
N THR A 55 21.45 18.08 25.18
CA THR A 55 21.81 18.49 26.58
C THR A 55 20.67 19.22 27.28
N GLY A 56 19.71 19.75 26.54
CA GLY A 56 18.59 20.52 27.07
C GLY A 56 17.25 19.83 26.85
N ALA A 57 16.17 20.60 26.95
CA ALA A 57 14.80 20.12 26.72
C ALA A 57 14.56 19.75 25.25
N ALA A 58 13.69 18.77 25.05
CA ALA A 58 13.24 18.36 23.72
C ALA A 58 11.72 18.23 23.68
N ALA A 59 11.13 18.52 22.52
CA ALA A 59 9.70 18.37 22.29
C ALA A 59 9.40 18.07 20.82
N GLU A 60 8.37 17.27 20.58
CA GLU A 60 7.74 17.09 19.27
C GLU A 60 6.68 18.16 19.06
N ILE A 61 6.64 18.73 17.86
CA ILE A 61 5.61 19.68 17.42
C ILE A 61 4.91 19.04 16.23
N ASP A 62 3.61 18.77 16.38
CA ASP A 62 2.80 18.20 15.31
C ASP A 62 2.42 19.23 14.23
N LEU A 63 1.73 18.78 13.16
CA LEU A 63 1.29 19.63 12.06
C LEU A 63 0.31 20.74 12.49
N PHE A 64 -0.36 20.57 13.63
CA PHE A 64 -1.32 21.53 14.19
C PHE A 64 -0.65 22.51 15.18
N GLY A 65 0.62 22.25 15.52
CA GLY A 65 1.39 23.06 16.45
C GLY A 65 1.27 22.61 17.92
N ASN A 66 0.68 21.46 18.19
CA ASN A 66 0.67 20.89 19.53
C ASN A 66 2.08 20.46 19.92
N VAL A 67 2.48 20.78 21.14
CA VAL A 67 3.82 20.53 21.67
C VAL A 67 3.76 19.40 22.68
N THR A 68 4.47 18.30 22.42
CA THR A 68 4.59 17.15 23.31
C THR A 68 6.03 17.04 23.80
N PRO A 69 6.31 17.15 25.11
CA PRO A 69 7.64 16.95 25.64
C PRO A 69 8.20 15.57 25.32
N LEU A 70 9.48 15.51 24.95
CA LEU A 70 10.20 14.26 24.70
C LEU A 70 11.22 14.01 25.81
N PRO A 71 11.32 12.80 26.36
CA PRO A 71 12.30 12.49 27.38
C PRO A 71 13.72 12.48 26.79
N VAL A 72 14.63 13.21 27.44
CA VAL A 72 16.06 13.15 27.15
C VAL A 72 16.73 12.34 28.26
N TRP A 73 17.46 11.30 27.86
CA TRP A 73 18.16 10.44 28.80
C TRP A 73 19.66 10.37 28.51
N ARG A 74 20.47 10.90 29.41
CA ARG A 74 21.95 10.92 29.31
C ARG A 74 22.47 11.48 27.98
N GLY A 75 21.88 12.57 27.50
CA GLY A 75 22.28 13.22 26.26
C GLY A 75 21.74 12.54 25.00
N GLU A 76 20.84 11.62 25.16
CA GLU A 76 20.19 10.89 24.05
C GLU A 76 18.68 11.14 24.04
N LEU A 77 18.14 11.32 22.85
CA LEU A 77 16.73 11.48 22.56
C LEU A 77 16.31 10.37 21.61
N ALA A 78 15.18 9.71 21.89
CA ALA A 78 14.51 8.88 20.93
C ALA A 78 13.14 9.49 20.58
N PHE A 79 12.82 9.49 19.29
CA PHE A 79 11.60 10.01 18.72
C PHE A 79 11.24 9.20 17.49
N LYS A 80 10.04 9.37 16.90
CA LYS A 80 9.67 8.64 15.71
C LYS A 80 9.54 9.54 14.48
N ALA A 81 10.00 9.06 13.33
CA ALA A 81 9.72 9.62 12.02
C ALA A 81 8.59 8.82 11.37
N GLY A 82 7.47 9.45 11.10
CA GLY A 82 6.37 8.88 10.33
C GLY A 82 6.42 9.31 8.87
N ARG A 83 5.45 8.88 8.07
CA ARG A 83 5.29 9.32 6.67
C ARG A 83 4.95 10.81 6.55
N ARG A 84 4.30 11.38 7.57
CA ARG A 84 4.04 12.81 7.64
C ARG A 84 5.18 13.53 8.32
N PRO A 85 5.61 14.72 7.81
CA PRO A 85 6.63 15.51 8.46
C PRO A 85 6.26 15.84 9.91
N ALA A 86 7.20 15.63 10.82
CA ALA A 86 7.14 16.07 12.20
C ALA A 86 8.28 17.05 12.47
N THR A 87 8.12 17.89 13.50
CA THR A 87 9.17 18.78 13.97
C THR A 87 9.62 18.37 15.35
N VAL A 88 10.89 18.10 15.52
CA VAL A 88 11.52 17.90 16.84
C VAL A 88 12.30 19.17 17.18
N ARG A 89 11.89 19.84 18.26
CA ARG A 89 12.60 21.00 18.81
C ARG A 89 13.54 20.55 19.90
N VAL A 90 14.80 21.01 19.85
CA VAL A 90 15.82 20.71 20.87
C VAL A 90 16.55 21.97 21.31
N GLU A 91 16.88 22.01 22.57
CA GLU A 91 17.65 23.12 23.20
C GLU A 91 19.09 22.65 23.38
N VAL A 92 19.92 22.87 22.37
CA VAL A 92 21.32 22.41 22.33
C VAL A 92 22.12 23.15 21.26
N ASP A 93 23.45 23.12 21.33
CA ASP A 93 24.30 23.57 20.23
C ASP A 93 24.22 22.61 19.03
N ALA A 94 24.05 23.16 17.83
CA ALA A 94 23.97 22.43 16.59
C ALA A 94 25.18 21.55 16.29
N ALA A 95 26.36 21.95 16.71
CA ALA A 95 27.61 21.22 16.50
C ALA A 95 27.65 19.89 17.26
N GLY A 96 26.98 19.82 18.43
CA GLY A 96 26.93 18.62 19.26
C GLY A 96 25.93 17.55 18.82
N LEU A 97 24.96 17.90 17.94
CA LEU A 97 23.93 16.98 17.54
C LEU A 97 24.44 15.94 16.51
N GLN A 98 24.20 14.66 16.83
CA GLN A 98 24.60 13.54 15.98
C GLN A 98 23.42 12.59 15.74
N PRO A 99 23.07 12.31 14.47
CA PRO A 99 22.11 11.26 14.12
C PRO A 99 22.67 9.90 14.56
N GLY A 100 21.91 9.16 15.35
CA GLY A 100 22.34 7.88 15.92
C GLY A 100 21.79 6.65 15.20
N GLY A 101 20.97 6.83 14.17
CA GLY A 101 20.34 5.74 13.43
C GLY A 101 18.98 5.30 13.99
N ALA A 102 18.38 4.29 13.35
CA ALA A 102 17.09 3.75 13.70
C ALA A 102 17.18 2.56 14.66
N PHE A 103 16.22 2.46 15.59
CA PHE A 103 16.07 1.28 16.47
C PHE A 103 15.38 0.12 15.80
N LEU A 104 14.73 0.36 14.66
CA LEU A 104 13.96 -0.61 13.92
C LEU A 104 14.22 -0.40 12.42
N ARG A 105 14.41 -1.50 11.71
CA ARG A 105 14.43 -1.54 10.24
C ARG A 105 13.27 -2.40 9.79
N SER A 106 12.33 -1.85 9.06
CA SER A 106 11.18 -2.60 8.57
C SER A 106 11.46 -3.34 7.27
N GLY A 107 12.26 -2.77 6.39
CA GLY A 107 12.85 -3.40 5.19
C GLY A 107 11.88 -3.85 4.10
N ALA A 108 10.71 -4.39 4.42
CA ALA A 108 9.73 -4.87 3.46
C ALA A 108 8.31 -4.72 4.00
N GLU A 109 7.35 -4.63 3.08
CA GLU A 109 5.92 -4.73 3.40
C GLU A 109 5.61 -6.10 4.02
N PHE A 110 4.74 -6.12 5.03
CA PHE A 110 4.31 -7.36 5.64
C PHE A 110 3.12 -7.93 4.87
N THR A 111 3.40 -8.98 4.10
CA THR A 111 2.38 -9.72 3.36
C THR A 111 1.84 -10.87 4.19
N VAL A 112 0.53 -11.11 4.13
CA VAL A 112 -0.15 -12.19 4.84
C VAL A 112 -1.06 -12.96 3.87
N THR A 113 -1.18 -14.27 4.06
CA THR A 113 -2.05 -15.11 3.25
C THR A 113 -3.27 -15.52 4.08
N PRO A 114 -4.50 -15.10 3.72
CA PRO A 114 -5.71 -15.57 4.38
C PRO A 114 -5.80 -17.10 4.41
N GLY A 115 -6.29 -17.65 5.49
CA GLY A 115 -6.41 -19.10 5.69
C GLY A 115 -5.09 -19.82 5.97
N SER A 116 -3.98 -19.11 6.22
CA SER A 116 -2.68 -19.73 6.45
C SER A 116 -1.85 -19.03 7.52
N GLU A 117 -0.73 -19.65 7.88
CA GLU A 117 0.29 -18.97 8.68
C GLU A 117 1.21 -18.14 7.78
N SER A 118 1.57 -16.97 8.29
CA SER A 118 2.54 -16.06 7.67
C SER A 118 3.62 -15.70 8.69
N THR A 119 4.84 -15.46 8.23
CA THR A 119 5.95 -15.02 9.10
C THR A 119 6.42 -13.64 8.66
N VAL A 120 6.41 -12.70 9.59
CA VAL A 120 6.98 -11.36 9.42
C VAL A 120 8.25 -11.24 10.26
N THR A 121 9.24 -10.51 9.78
CA THR A 121 10.57 -10.53 10.42
C THR A 121 11.13 -9.10 10.54
N PRO A 122 10.65 -8.28 11.51
CA PRO A 122 11.27 -7.00 11.80
C PRO A 122 12.70 -7.16 12.32
N GLU A 123 13.58 -6.22 12.02
CA GLU A 123 14.95 -6.18 12.50
C GLU A 123 15.10 -5.07 13.53
N PHE A 124 15.40 -5.46 14.77
CA PHE A 124 15.68 -4.53 15.87
C PHE A 124 17.16 -4.20 15.91
N VAL A 125 17.49 -2.93 16.09
CA VAL A 125 18.86 -2.44 16.13
C VAL A 125 19.07 -1.69 17.44
N ASN A 126 20.23 -1.87 18.05
CA ASN A 126 20.67 -1.02 19.14
C ASN A 126 21.70 -0.02 18.62
N PRO A 127 21.31 1.22 18.24
CA PRO A 127 22.24 2.23 17.75
C PRO A 127 22.97 2.96 18.90
N THR A 128 22.73 2.57 20.15
CA THR A 128 23.37 3.22 21.30
C THR A 128 24.72 2.58 21.64
N GLY A 129 25.56 3.31 22.36
CA GLY A 129 26.85 2.79 22.88
C GLY A 129 26.73 1.87 24.11
N ARG A 130 25.51 1.44 24.50
CA ARG A 130 25.25 0.65 25.73
C ARG A 130 24.29 -0.49 25.45
N PRO A 131 24.27 -1.54 26.29
CA PRO A 131 23.25 -2.59 26.18
C PRO A 131 21.85 -1.98 26.31
N LEU A 132 20.94 -2.40 25.43
CA LEU A 132 19.56 -1.95 25.36
C LEU A 132 18.60 -3.09 25.70
N ALA A 133 17.74 -2.87 26.69
CA ALA A 133 16.60 -3.73 26.95
C ALA A 133 15.39 -3.23 26.15
N VAL A 134 14.78 -4.12 25.38
CA VAL A 134 13.63 -3.82 24.52
C VAL A 134 12.46 -4.67 24.99
N LYS A 135 11.32 -4.06 25.31
CA LYS A 135 10.06 -4.78 25.55
C LYS A 135 9.15 -4.62 24.34
N LEU A 136 8.45 -5.71 24.01
CA LEU A 136 7.63 -5.85 22.83
C LEU A 136 6.21 -6.24 23.24
N ALA A 137 5.20 -5.54 22.72
CA ALA A 137 3.78 -5.86 22.93
C ALA A 137 3.06 -5.81 21.58
N TRP A 138 2.68 -6.98 21.07
CA TRP A 138 2.01 -7.10 19.79
C TRP A 138 0.51 -6.91 19.93
N LYS A 139 -0.09 -6.13 19.02
CA LYS A 139 -1.52 -5.98 18.86
C LYS A 139 -1.88 -6.23 17.39
N THR A 140 -2.79 -7.17 17.17
CA THR A 140 -3.22 -7.59 15.84
C THR A 140 -4.57 -7.00 15.46
N PRO A 141 -4.84 -6.79 14.17
CA PRO A 141 -6.18 -6.50 13.70
C PRO A 141 -7.08 -7.74 13.82
N ALA A 142 -8.40 -7.56 13.68
CA ALA A 142 -9.35 -8.67 13.67
C ALA A 142 -8.97 -9.69 12.57
N GLY A 143 -9.13 -10.98 12.87
CA GLY A 143 -8.78 -12.07 11.97
C GLY A 143 -7.29 -12.42 11.90
N VAL A 144 -6.42 -11.76 12.65
CA VAL A 144 -4.99 -12.08 12.73
C VAL A 144 -4.60 -12.37 14.19
N THR A 145 -3.82 -13.43 14.42
CA THR A 145 -3.34 -13.82 15.76
C THR A 145 -1.83 -14.04 15.73
N VAL A 146 -1.10 -13.48 16.69
CA VAL A 146 0.33 -13.77 16.86
C VAL A 146 0.46 -15.12 17.57
N LEU A 147 1.15 -16.08 16.96
CA LEU A 147 1.35 -17.43 17.50
C LEU A 147 2.52 -17.49 18.48
N ASP A 148 3.67 -16.91 18.10
CA ASP A 148 4.91 -16.95 18.86
C ASP A 148 5.40 -15.51 19.10
N ALA A 149 5.04 -14.94 20.24
CA ALA A 149 5.39 -13.57 20.57
C ALA A 149 6.66 -13.51 21.43
N VAL A 150 7.74 -13.00 20.86
CA VAL A 150 8.87 -12.52 21.66
C VAL A 150 8.41 -11.25 22.40
N ARG A 151 8.53 -11.26 23.75
CA ARG A 151 8.09 -10.15 24.61
C ARG A 151 9.22 -9.23 25.06
N SER A 152 10.44 -9.69 24.97
CA SER A 152 11.61 -8.87 25.34
C SER A 152 12.86 -9.32 24.62
N LEU A 153 13.75 -8.34 24.37
CA LEU A 153 15.07 -8.55 23.78
C LEU A 153 16.11 -7.84 24.65
N ARG A 154 17.34 -8.34 24.62
CA ARG A 154 18.50 -7.61 25.11
C ARG A 154 19.51 -7.53 23.97
N LEU A 155 19.83 -6.31 23.54
CA LEU A 155 20.73 -6.04 22.42
C LEU A 155 22.02 -5.43 22.93
N LYS A 156 23.17 -5.95 22.49
CA LYS A 156 24.49 -5.33 22.71
C LYS A 156 24.59 -4.02 21.90
N PRO A 157 25.52 -3.10 22.24
CA PRO A 157 25.81 -1.94 21.41
C PRO A 157 26.07 -2.33 19.95
N GLY A 158 25.41 -1.66 19.00
CA GLY A 158 25.53 -1.92 17.56
C GLY A 158 24.89 -3.24 17.06
N GLU A 159 24.32 -4.05 17.95
CA GLU A 159 23.68 -5.32 17.55
C GLU A 159 22.42 -5.06 16.76
N ALA A 160 22.28 -5.79 15.63
CA ALA A 160 21.05 -5.93 14.88
C ALA A 160 20.52 -7.36 15.02
N ARG A 161 19.21 -7.50 15.27
CA ARG A 161 18.58 -8.82 15.46
C ARG A 161 17.25 -8.91 14.73
N LYS A 162 17.15 -9.87 13.83
CA LYS A 162 15.88 -10.24 13.19
C LYS A 162 15.04 -11.08 14.15
N VAL A 163 13.78 -10.72 14.28
CA VAL A 163 12.83 -11.42 15.17
C VAL A 163 11.66 -11.92 14.32
N PRO A 164 11.65 -13.22 13.98
CA PRO A 164 10.54 -13.81 13.28
C PRO A 164 9.30 -13.83 14.19
N VAL A 165 8.17 -13.41 13.65
CA VAL A 165 6.86 -13.42 14.30
C VAL A 165 5.90 -14.19 13.42
N ARG A 166 5.37 -15.31 13.93
CA ARG A 166 4.38 -16.12 13.23
C ARG A 166 2.99 -15.59 13.50
N LEU A 167 2.23 -15.43 12.42
CA LEU A 167 0.85 -14.94 12.42
C LEU A 167 -0.06 -16.04 11.87
N ALA A 168 -1.12 -16.38 12.59
CA ALA A 168 -2.25 -17.12 12.02
C ALA A 168 -3.23 -16.09 11.44
N VAL A 169 -3.61 -16.27 10.19
CA VAL A 169 -4.52 -15.36 9.46
C VAL A 169 -5.79 -16.12 9.13
N ALA A 170 -6.94 -15.63 9.59
CA ALA A 170 -8.22 -16.25 9.32
C ALA A 170 -8.50 -16.31 7.81
N GLU A 171 -9.20 -17.33 7.34
CA GLU A 171 -9.61 -17.45 5.94
C GLU A 171 -10.47 -16.26 5.50
N THR A 172 -11.28 -15.76 6.42
CA THR A 172 -12.17 -14.60 6.21
C THR A 172 -11.48 -13.25 6.41
N PHE A 173 -10.15 -13.23 6.60
CA PHE A 173 -9.42 -11.98 6.80
C PHE A 173 -9.54 -11.10 5.56
N THR A 174 -10.21 -9.98 5.74
CA THR A 174 -10.32 -8.90 4.76
C THR A 174 -9.88 -7.61 5.44
N PRO A 175 -8.93 -6.85 4.87
CA PRO A 175 -8.58 -5.55 5.42
C PRO A 175 -9.80 -4.63 5.49
N PRO A 176 -9.89 -3.73 6.47
CA PRO A 176 -10.89 -2.69 6.48
C PRO A 176 -10.82 -1.84 5.20
N GLU A 177 -11.95 -1.45 4.65
CA GLU A 177 -12.07 -0.80 3.34
C GLU A 177 -11.34 0.54 3.22
N ARG A 178 -11.30 1.32 4.30
CA ARG A 178 -10.74 2.69 4.31
C ARG A 178 -9.41 2.80 5.02
N GLU A 179 -9.03 1.81 5.81
CA GLU A 179 -7.79 1.82 6.58
C GLU A 179 -7.08 0.48 6.43
N PRO A 180 -5.76 0.48 6.25
CA PRO A 180 -5.02 -0.78 6.21
C PRO A 180 -5.17 -1.52 7.54
N ALA A 181 -5.29 -2.85 7.48
CA ALA A 181 -5.15 -3.67 8.67
C ALA A 181 -3.71 -3.56 9.18
N VAL A 182 -3.52 -3.12 10.41
CA VAL A 182 -2.19 -2.81 10.93
C VAL A 182 -1.80 -3.79 12.02
N LEU A 183 -0.67 -4.47 11.85
CA LEU A 183 0.04 -5.14 12.93
C LEU A 183 0.75 -4.08 13.75
N GLN A 184 0.32 -3.84 14.98
CA GLN A 184 0.94 -2.85 15.86
C GLN A 184 1.91 -3.51 16.83
N LEU A 185 3.04 -2.86 17.05
CA LEU A 185 4.04 -3.20 18.04
C LEU A 185 4.17 -2.06 19.04
N GLY A 186 3.74 -2.29 20.28
CA GLY A 186 4.15 -1.46 21.41
C GLY A 186 5.61 -1.75 21.73
N LEU A 187 6.44 -0.71 21.80
CA LEU A 187 7.87 -0.80 21.95
C LEU A 187 8.35 0.07 23.11
N GLU A 188 9.08 -0.52 24.08
CA GLU A 188 9.78 0.21 25.13
C GLU A 188 11.28 0.00 24.95
N LEU A 189 12.02 1.09 24.75
CA LEU A 189 13.47 1.12 24.58
C LEU A 189 14.16 1.58 25.86
N GLY A 190 14.09 0.76 26.91
CA GLY A 190 14.59 1.13 28.24
C GLY A 190 13.95 2.42 28.75
N ALA A 191 14.77 3.38 29.18
CA ALA A 191 14.32 4.72 29.60
C ALA A 191 14.30 5.75 28.45
N LEU A 192 14.73 5.36 27.23
CA LEU A 192 14.87 6.26 26.10
C LEU A 192 13.54 6.63 25.46
N TRP A 193 12.69 5.63 25.28
CA TRP A 193 11.44 5.82 24.52
C TRP A 193 10.43 4.73 24.78
N LYS A 194 9.16 5.13 24.72
CA LYS A 194 8.02 4.23 24.72
C LYS A 194 7.00 4.73 23.71
N GLY A 195 6.54 3.85 22.86
CA GLY A 195 5.56 4.19 21.83
C GLY A 195 5.10 2.97 21.05
N SER A 196 4.52 3.19 19.88
CA SER A 196 4.09 2.11 18.98
C SER A 196 4.53 2.39 17.55
N VAL A 197 4.75 1.31 16.82
CA VAL A 197 5.03 1.27 15.39
C VAL A 197 4.03 0.33 14.75
N GLY A 198 3.51 0.66 13.58
CA GLY A 198 2.56 -0.15 12.84
C GLY A 198 3.10 -0.60 11.49
N TRP A 199 2.73 -1.80 11.08
CA TRP A 199 2.95 -2.30 9.73
C TRP A 199 1.62 -2.61 9.08
N PRO A 200 1.28 -1.97 7.96
CA PRO A 200 0.19 -2.42 7.14
C PRO A 200 0.37 -3.88 6.74
N LEU A 201 -0.67 -4.68 6.93
CA LEU A 201 -0.71 -6.07 6.48
C LEU A 201 -1.35 -6.12 5.11
N HIS A 202 -0.60 -6.57 4.13
CA HIS A 202 -1.05 -6.69 2.75
C HIS A 202 -1.48 -8.14 2.49
N PRO A 203 -2.77 -8.42 2.25
CA PRO A 203 -3.20 -9.76 1.91
C PRO A 203 -2.63 -10.17 0.56
N VAL A 204 -2.18 -11.41 0.49
CA VAL A 204 -1.64 -12.03 -0.71
C VAL A 204 -2.64 -13.03 -1.25
N VAL A 205 -3.04 -12.87 -2.50
CA VAL A 205 -3.86 -13.84 -3.23
C VAL A 205 -2.95 -14.81 -3.98
N ARG A 206 -3.05 -16.10 -3.67
CA ARG A 206 -2.32 -17.15 -4.40
C ARG A 206 -3.12 -17.61 -5.60
N LEU A 207 -2.52 -17.49 -6.79
CA LEU A 207 -3.16 -17.92 -8.01
C LEU A 207 -3.04 -19.44 -8.19
N ALA A 208 -4.20 -20.10 -8.30
CA ALA A 208 -4.28 -21.53 -8.57
C ALA A 208 -3.97 -21.85 -10.03
N GLN A 209 -3.65 -23.11 -10.31
CA GLN A 209 -3.61 -23.65 -11.67
C GLN A 209 -5.03 -23.70 -12.23
N GLY A 210 -5.25 -23.14 -13.42
CA GLY A 210 -6.58 -22.98 -14.02
C GLY A 210 -7.41 -21.88 -13.36
N VAL A 211 -8.60 -21.64 -13.90
CA VAL A 211 -9.56 -20.69 -13.32
C VAL A 211 -10.29 -21.37 -12.15
N PRO A 212 -10.27 -20.81 -10.93
CA PRO A 212 -10.92 -21.44 -9.78
C PRO A 212 -12.44 -21.40 -9.90
N ARG A 213 -13.12 -22.37 -9.27
CA ARG A 213 -14.60 -22.39 -9.22
C ARG A 213 -15.16 -21.28 -8.35
N THR A 214 -14.51 -21.02 -7.21
CA THR A 214 -14.89 -19.94 -6.29
C THR A 214 -14.30 -18.63 -6.79
N PRO A 215 -15.06 -17.53 -6.78
CA PRO A 215 -14.52 -16.22 -7.12
C PRO A 215 -13.35 -15.82 -6.21
N THR A 216 -12.31 -15.25 -6.82
CA THR A 216 -11.18 -14.65 -6.11
C THR A 216 -11.59 -13.34 -5.42
N PHE A 217 -12.45 -12.57 -6.12
CA PHE A 217 -13.04 -11.34 -5.59
C PHE A 217 -14.53 -11.30 -5.96
N VAL A 218 -15.34 -10.75 -5.07
CA VAL A 218 -16.76 -10.49 -5.28
C VAL A 218 -17.00 -9.00 -5.05
N LEU A 219 -17.47 -8.30 -6.07
CA LEU A 219 -17.77 -6.88 -6.05
C LEU A 219 -19.29 -6.71 -6.14
N ARG A 220 -19.94 -6.29 -5.07
CA ARG A 220 -21.41 -6.14 -4.99
C ARG A 220 -21.89 -5.22 -3.87
N ASP A 221 -20.96 -4.49 -3.25
CA ASP A 221 -21.23 -3.72 -2.04
C ASP A 221 -20.98 -2.23 -2.30
N ALA A 222 -21.79 -1.38 -1.69
CA ALA A 222 -21.65 0.09 -1.80
C ALA A 222 -20.28 0.61 -1.42
N SER A 223 -19.60 -0.10 -0.50
CA SER A 223 -18.24 0.23 -0.06
C SER A 223 -17.17 0.02 -1.14
N GLN A 224 -17.48 -0.77 -2.17
CA GLN A 224 -16.60 -1.06 -3.31
C GLN A 224 -16.81 -0.09 -4.48
N VAL A 225 -17.76 0.84 -4.35
CA VAL A 225 -17.95 1.93 -5.32
C VAL A 225 -16.75 2.88 -5.24
N ILE A 226 -16.10 3.09 -6.38
CA ILE A 226 -14.88 3.91 -6.48
C ILE A 226 -15.27 5.34 -6.84
N PRO A 227 -14.92 6.36 -6.02
CA PRO A 227 -15.03 7.75 -6.41
C PRO A 227 -14.02 8.04 -7.53
N PHE A 228 -14.51 8.35 -8.74
CA PHE A 228 -13.62 8.54 -9.91
C PHE A 228 -13.50 9.98 -10.39
N VAL A 229 -14.19 10.89 -9.74
CA VAL A 229 -14.16 12.32 -10.11
C VAL A 229 -13.52 13.13 -9.01
N PRO A 230 -12.24 13.53 -9.13
CA PRO A 230 -11.54 14.26 -8.07
C PRO A 230 -12.23 15.56 -7.65
N ASN A 231 -12.90 16.25 -8.60
CA ASN A 231 -13.55 17.53 -8.37
C ASN A 231 -15.05 17.41 -8.03
N VAL A 232 -15.58 16.21 -7.99
CA VAL A 232 -16.96 15.91 -7.61
C VAL A 232 -16.96 14.72 -6.66
N PRO A 233 -16.34 14.88 -5.48
CA PRO A 233 -16.29 13.82 -4.49
C PRO A 233 -17.70 13.37 -4.13
N ASP A 234 -17.84 12.08 -3.83
CA ASP A 234 -19.03 11.44 -3.30
C ASP A 234 -20.26 11.33 -4.23
N LYS A 235 -20.14 11.62 -5.52
CA LYS A 235 -21.28 11.44 -6.44
C LYS A 235 -21.37 10.06 -7.09
N ALA A 236 -20.27 9.32 -7.17
CA ALA A 236 -20.29 7.98 -7.78
C ALA A 236 -21.28 7.02 -7.12
N HIS A 237 -21.44 7.10 -5.79
CA HIS A 237 -22.41 6.31 -5.04
C HIS A 237 -23.88 6.68 -5.30
N LEU A 238 -24.14 7.85 -5.88
CA LEU A 238 -25.49 8.29 -6.22
C LEU A 238 -26.02 7.59 -7.47
N PHE A 239 -25.13 7.07 -8.32
CA PHE A 239 -25.49 6.40 -9.57
C PHE A 239 -25.53 4.88 -9.40
N TRP A 240 -24.63 4.31 -8.59
CA TRP A 240 -24.72 2.90 -8.26
C TRP A 240 -25.91 2.65 -7.33
N LYS A 241 -26.87 1.87 -7.80
CA LYS A 241 -28.14 1.63 -7.10
C LYS A 241 -28.05 0.40 -6.18
N ASN A 242 -27.49 -0.69 -6.68
CA ASN A 242 -27.36 -1.97 -5.96
C ASN A 242 -26.60 -3.01 -6.79
N ALA A 243 -26.48 -4.25 -6.29
CA ALA A 243 -25.78 -5.33 -6.96
C ALA A 243 -26.48 -5.85 -8.26
N ALA A 244 -27.73 -5.49 -8.52
CA ALA A 244 -28.40 -5.82 -9.78
C ALA A 244 -28.13 -4.77 -10.87
N ASP A 245 -27.83 -3.55 -10.47
CA ASP A 245 -27.37 -2.45 -11.31
C ASP A 245 -25.94 -2.75 -11.79
N LEU A 246 -24.97 -2.86 -10.85
CA LEU A 246 -23.62 -3.27 -11.17
C LEU A 246 -23.05 -4.17 -10.07
N SER A 247 -22.58 -5.35 -10.46
CA SER A 247 -21.79 -6.24 -9.60
C SER A 247 -20.89 -7.16 -10.43
N ALA A 248 -19.87 -7.75 -9.82
CA ALA A 248 -18.98 -8.66 -10.52
C ALA A 248 -18.43 -9.77 -9.63
N GLU A 249 -18.30 -10.96 -10.21
CA GLU A 249 -17.51 -12.07 -9.67
C GLU A 249 -16.25 -12.23 -10.50
N ILE A 250 -15.11 -12.09 -9.87
CA ILE A 250 -13.80 -12.16 -10.53
C ILE A 250 -13.08 -13.44 -10.12
N ARG A 251 -12.60 -14.20 -11.09
CA ARG A 251 -11.79 -15.39 -10.90
C ARG A 251 -10.44 -15.20 -11.55
N LEU A 252 -9.40 -15.38 -10.77
CA LEU A 252 -8.01 -15.28 -11.22
C LEU A 252 -7.32 -16.62 -11.06
N GLY A 253 -6.66 -17.06 -12.10
CA GLY A 253 -5.87 -18.26 -12.09
C GLY A 253 -4.66 -18.12 -13.01
N ARG A 254 -3.99 -19.23 -13.27
CA ARG A 254 -2.87 -19.25 -14.19
C ARG A 254 -2.81 -20.56 -14.96
N ASP A 255 -2.16 -20.54 -16.10
CA ASP A 255 -1.56 -21.71 -16.70
C ASP A 255 -0.02 -21.59 -16.72
N LYS A 256 0.65 -22.29 -17.60
CA LYS A 256 2.12 -22.22 -17.72
C LYS A 256 2.60 -20.93 -18.38
N GLU A 257 1.75 -20.25 -19.15
CA GLU A 257 2.15 -19.15 -20.05
C GLU A 257 1.41 -17.85 -19.79
N ALA A 258 0.27 -17.89 -19.06
CA ALA A 258 -0.61 -16.74 -18.93
C ALA A 258 -1.26 -16.62 -17.53
N LEU A 259 -1.58 -15.40 -17.18
CA LEU A 259 -2.58 -15.07 -16.18
C LEU A 259 -3.96 -15.30 -16.81
N LEU A 260 -4.76 -16.15 -16.18
CA LEU A 260 -6.12 -16.45 -16.59
C LEU A 260 -7.09 -15.58 -15.79
N PHE A 261 -7.92 -14.86 -16.48
CA PHE A 261 -8.90 -13.94 -15.94
C PHE A 261 -10.30 -14.33 -16.41
N GLU A 262 -11.23 -14.46 -15.48
CA GLU A 262 -12.65 -14.53 -15.78
C GLU A 262 -13.40 -13.53 -14.90
N ALA A 263 -14.26 -12.73 -15.52
CA ALA A 263 -15.19 -11.86 -14.82
C ALA A 263 -16.60 -12.13 -15.31
N ALA A 264 -17.53 -12.28 -14.37
CA ALA A 264 -18.94 -12.33 -14.66
C ALA A 264 -19.60 -11.08 -14.04
N VAL A 265 -19.93 -10.12 -14.89
CA VAL A 265 -20.48 -8.83 -14.54
C VAL A 265 -21.98 -8.87 -14.68
N THR A 266 -22.72 -8.57 -13.62
CA THR A 266 -24.15 -8.27 -13.66
C THR A 266 -24.29 -6.76 -13.84
N ASP A 267 -25.09 -6.35 -14.81
CA ASP A 267 -25.27 -4.98 -15.25
C ASP A 267 -26.61 -4.91 -15.99
N ASP A 268 -27.53 -4.04 -15.56
CA ASP A 268 -28.90 -4.00 -16.06
C ASP A 268 -29.00 -3.39 -17.45
N VAL A 269 -28.06 -2.52 -17.87
CA VAL A 269 -27.99 -1.91 -19.21
C VAL A 269 -26.57 -1.91 -19.74
N HIS A 270 -26.24 -2.87 -20.60
CA HIS A 270 -24.90 -2.89 -21.20
C HIS A 270 -24.75 -1.88 -22.33
N HIS A 271 -23.91 -0.87 -22.13
CA HIS A 271 -23.67 0.19 -23.09
C HIS A 271 -22.18 0.48 -23.30
N GLN A 272 -21.60 -0.11 -24.36
CA GLN A 272 -20.20 0.11 -24.76
C GLN A 272 -20.11 0.64 -26.21
N PRO A 273 -20.36 1.94 -26.41
CA PRO A 273 -20.23 2.53 -27.75
C PRO A 273 -18.79 2.92 -28.12
N TYR A 274 -17.88 2.89 -27.17
CA TYR A 274 -16.52 3.34 -27.30
C TYR A 274 -15.54 2.18 -27.50
N ALA A 275 -14.45 2.44 -28.23
CA ALA A 275 -13.37 1.50 -28.46
C ALA A 275 -12.01 2.15 -28.19
N GLY A 276 -10.95 1.36 -28.09
CA GLY A 276 -9.59 1.82 -27.92
C GLY A 276 -9.39 2.68 -26.68
N ALA A 277 -8.75 3.84 -26.84
CA ALA A 277 -8.41 4.74 -25.74
C ALA A 277 -9.62 5.28 -24.98
N GLU A 278 -10.78 5.34 -25.62
CA GLU A 278 -12.02 5.89 -25.05
C GLU A 278 -12.89 4.82 -24.37
N ALA A 279 -12.50 3.54 -24.42
CA ALA A 279 -13.29 2.43 -23.92
C ALA A 279 -13.68 2.54 -22.44
N TRP A 280 -12.89 3.26 -21.63
CA TRP A 280 -13.17 3.52 -20.22
C TRP A 280 -14.44 4.34 -19.95
N LYS A 281 -15.02 4.97 -20.98
CA LYS A 281 -16.26 5.75 -20.87
C LYS A 281 -17.51 4.90 -20.91
N GLY A 282 -17.41 3.65 -21.38
CA GLY A 282 -18.47 2.66 -21.45
C GLY A 282 -18.24 1.51 -20.49
N ASP A 283 -19.08 0.48 -20.64
CA ASP A 283 -18.96 -0.74 -19.84
C ASP A 283 -17.71 -1.51 -20.19
N ASN A 284 -16.78 -1.52 -19.28
CA ASN A 284 -15.55 -2.27 -19.45
C ASN A 284 -14.92 -2.65 -18.12
N ILE A 285 -13.88 -3.44 -18.19
CA ILE A 285 -13.03 -3.78 -17.04
C ILE A 285 -11.67 -3.12 -17.25
N GLN A 286 -11.24 -2.29 -16.30
CA GLN A 286 -9.88 -1.79 -16.25
C GLN A 286 -9.06 -2.60 -15.24
N ILE A 287 -7.90 -3.09 -15.67
CA ILE A 287 -6.96 -3.86 -14.85
C ILE A 287 -5.67 -3.07 -14.73
N ALA A 288 -5.20 -2.87 -13.52
CA ALA A 288 -3.90 -2.27 -13.26
C ALA A 288 -2.95 -3.25 -12.56
N MET A 289 -1.68 -3.28 -13.00
CA MET A 289 -0.66 -4.17 -12.43
C MET A 289 0.68 -3.45 -12.31
N LYS A 290 1.36 -3.67 -11.17
CA LYS A 290 2.75 -3.28 -10.99
C LYS A 290 3.61 -4.51 -10.77
N LEU A 291 4.48 -4.78 -11.72
CA LEU A 291 5.37 -5.94 -11.67
C LEU A 291 6.73 -5.56 -11.07
N PRO A 292 7.33 -6.44 -10.23
CA PRO A 292 8.65 -6.17 -9.66
C PRO A 292 9.73 -6.01 -10.73
N GLY A 293 10.58 -5.00 -10.56
CA GLY A 293 11.69 -4.72 -11.47
C GLY A 293 11.31 -3.94 -12.74
N GLN A 294 10.04 -3.61 -12.96
CA GLN A 294 9.60 -2.78 -14.08
C GLN A 294 9.44 -1.32 -13.66
N ASN A 295 9.89 -0.40 -14.52
CA ASN A 295 9.63 1.03 -14.33
C ASN A 295 8.36 1.42 -15.08
N GLY A 296 7.28 1.60 -14.34
CA GLY A 296 5.95 1.92 -14.85
C GLY A 296 4.88 0.96 -14.34
N LEU A 297 3.67 1.19 -14.79
CA LEU A 297 2.43 0.50 -14.44
C LEU A 297 1.82 -0.06 -15.72
N TRP A 298 1.24 -1.23 -15.65
CA TRP A 298 0.33 -1.74 -16.66
C TRP A 298 -1.08 -1.25 -16.37
N GLU A 299 -1.77 -0.73 -17.38
CA GLU A 299 -3.21 -0.49 -17.34
C GLU A 299 -3.86 -1.02 -18.61
N LEU A 300 -4.69 -2.03 -18.44
CA LEU A 300 -5.33 -2.79 -19.52
C LEU A 300 -6.85 -2.61 -19.45
N GLY A 301 -7.49 -2.57 -20.60
CA GLY A 301 -8.95 -2.57 -20.74
C GLY A 301 -9.44 -3.84 -21.40
N LEU A 302 -10.59 -4.35 -20.94
CA LEU A 302 -11.31 -5.46 -21.54
C LEU A 302 -12.75 -5.00 -21.80
N SER A 303 -13.16 -4.95 -23.04
CA SER A 303 -14.47 -4.47 -23.46
C SER A 303 -15.20 -5.51 -24.30
N ARG A 304 -16.54 -5.53 -24.19
CA ARG A 304 -17.42 -6.17 -25.17
C ARG A 304 -18.08 -5.06 -25.99
N LEU A 305 -17.69 -4.97 -27.26
CA LEU A 305 -18.14 -3.91 -28.16
C LEU A 305 -19.58 -4.14 -28.69
N ARG A 306 -20.16 -3.15 -29.34
CA ARG A 306 -21.51 -3.19 -29.91
C ARG A 306 -21.73 -4.31 -30.91
N ASP A 307 -20.70 -4.70 -31.65
CA ASP A 307 -20.74 -5.82 -32.61
C ASP A 307 -20.56 -7.18 -31.94
N ASN A 308 -20.56 -7.21 -30.61
CA ASN A 308 -20.33 -8.38 -29.76
C ASN A 308 -18.90 -8.92 -29.77
N SER A 309 -17.96 -8.25 -30.43
CA SER A 309 -16.54 -8.59 -30.34
C SER A 309 -15.94 -8.21 -28.98
N GLY A 310 -14.87 -8.92 -28.59
CA GLY A 310 -14.07 -8.56 -27.46
C GLY A 310 -12.89 -7.68 -27.90
N GLU A 311 -12.64 -6.59 -27.21
CA GLU A 311 -11.47 -5.74 -27.40
C GLU A 311 -10.62 -5.69 -26.14
N ALA A 312 -9.32 -5.97 -26.26
CA ALA A 312 -8.32 -5.66 -25.25
C ALA A 312 -7.56 -4.40 -25.66
N PHE A 313 -7.39 -3.47 -24.73
CA PHE A 313 -6.63 -2.23 -24.94
C PHE A 313 -5.59 -2.05 -23.85
N CYS A 314 -4.51 -1.32 -24.13
CA CYS A 314 -3.46 -1.01 -23.15
C CYS A 314 -3.23 0.49 -23.11
N TRP A 315 -3.68 1.16 -22.04
CA TRP A 315 -3.46 2.60 -21.83
C TRP A 315 -2.07 2.92 -21.33
N LEU A 316 -1.56 2.08 -20.41
CA LEU A 316 -0.23 2.25 -19.83
C LEU A 316 0.57 0.97 -19.93
N ALA A 317 1.81 1.11 -20.33
CA ALA A 317 2.81 0.03 -20.35
C ALA A 317 4.12 0.53 -19.74
N PRO A 318 4.85 -0.30 -18.98
CA PRO A 318 6.20 0.04 -18.51
C PRO A 318 7.17 0.30 -19.67
N ALA A 319 8.20 1.09 -19.40
CA ALA A 319 9.23 1.38 -20.39
C ALA A 319 9.82 0.09 -20.99
N GLY A 320 9.94 0.06 -22.33
CA GLY A 320 10.42 -1.10 -23.08
C GLY A 320 9.34 -2.09 -23.52
N PHE A 321 8.08 -1.91 -23.15
CA PHE A 321 6.96 -2.75 -23.57
C PHE A 321 6.01 -1.97 -24.49
N PRO A 322 5.82 -2.40 -25.76
CA PRO A 322 4.87 -1.75 -26.66
C PRO A 322 3.42 -2.07 -26.29
N ALA A 323 2.64 -1.03 -25.94
CA ALA A 323 1.24 -1.17 -25.50
C ALA A 323 0.37 -1.93 -26.50
N GLU A 324 0.45 -1.57 -27.79
CA GLU A 324 -0.33 -2.20 -28.86
C GLU A 324 -0.01 -3.69 -29.02
N LYS A 325 1.27 -4.08 -28.96
CA LYS A 325 1.68 -5.49 -29.04
C LYS A 325 1.20 -6.28 -27.82
N THR A 326 1.20 -5.66 -26.66
CA THR A 326 0.68 -6.30 -25.44
C THR A 326 -0.82 -6.52 -25.54
N ALA A 327 -1.58 -5.49 -25.94
CA ALA A 327 -3.02 -5.62 -26.16
C ALA A 327 -3.36 -6.71 -27.19
N ALA A 328 -2.69 -6.72 -28.34
CA ALA A 328 -2.88 -7.73 -29.38
C ALA A 328 -2.51 -9.17 -28.96
N ALA A 329 -1.66 -9.33 -27.94
CA ALA A 329 -1.29 -10.65 -27.41
C ALA A 329 -2.35 -11.22 -26.43
N ILE A 330 -3.22 -10.38 -25.89
CA ILE A 330 -4.30 -10.82 -24.98
C ILE A 330 -5.38 -11.53 -25.77
N ARG A 331 -5.68 -12.76 -25.40
CA ARG A 331 -6.84 -13.47 -25.93
C ARG A 331 -8.04 -13.12 -25.06
N LEU A 332 -9.07 -12.53 -25.67
CA LEU A 332 -10.30 -12.12 -24.99
C LEU A 332 -11.52 -12.72 -25.68
N GLU A 333 -12.33 -13.42 -24.90
CA GLU A 333 -13.64 -13.89 -25.28
C GLU A 333 -14.70 -13.22 -24.42
N THR A 334 -15.79 -12.76 -25.03
CA THR A 334 -16.89 -12.12 -24.32
C THR A 334 -18.22 -12.74 -24.71
N SER A 335 -19.14 -12.86 -23.77
CA SER A 335 -20.50 -13.25 -24.01
C SER A 335 -21.44 -12.53 -23.07
N ARG A 336 -22.69 -12.29 -23.53
CA ARG A 336 -23.72 -11.69 -22.67
C ARG A 336 -25.03 -12.49 -22.78
N ASP A 337 -25.60 -12.75 -21.63
CA ASP A 337 -26.96 -13.23 -21.48
C ASP A 337 -27.85 -12.04 -21.11
N GLU A 338 -28.63 -11.57 -22.10
CA GLU A 338 -29.52 -10.41 -21.90
C GLU A 338 -30.68 -10.71 -20.94
N ARG A 339 -31.08 -11.97 -20.80
CA ARG A 339 -32.14 -12.36 -19.87
C ARG A 339 -31.61 -12.34 -18.42
N ALA A 340 -30.39 -12.80 -18.20
CA ALA A 340 -29.74 -12.82 -16.93
C ALA A 340 -29.05 -11.48 -16.61
N LYS A 341 -29.01 -10.53 -17.57
CA LYS A 341 -28.29 -9.27 -17.47
C LYS A 341 -26.83 -9.47 -17.08
N ARG A 342 -26.18 -10.49 -17.67
CA ARG A 342 -24.84 -10.92 -17.26
C ARG A 342 -23.89 -11.00 -18.44
N THR A 343 -22.79 -10.23 -18.35
CA THR A 343 -21.67 -10.26 -19.29
C THR A 343 -20.52 -11.06 -18.70
N VAL A 344 -20.00 -12.01 -19.47
CA VAL A 344 -18.81 -12.80 -19.07
C VAL A 344 -17.64 -12.41 -19.96
N TYR A 345 -16.53 -12.09 -19.33
CA TYR A 345 -15.23 -11.82 -19.95
C TYR A 345 -14.28 -12.94 -19.56
N ARG A 346 -13.61 -13.55 -20.56
CA ARG A 346 -12.54 -14.53 -20.35
C ARG A 346 -11.30 -14.06 -21.07
N ALA A 347 -10.24 -13.78 -20.32
CA ALA A 347 -8.99 -13.32 -20.91
C ALA A 347 -7.81 -14.22 -20.47
N ALA A 348 -6.88 -14.42 -21.42
CA ALA A 348 -5.57 -14.96 -21.12
C ALA A 348 -4.52 -13.88 -21.45
N ILE A 349 -3.84 -13.39 -20.42
CA ILE A 349 -2.81 -12.36 -20.50
C ILE A 349 -1.45 -13.05 -20.46
N PRO A 350 -0.74 -13.18 -21.60
CA PRO A 350 0.52 -13.94 -21.65
C PRO A 350 1.60 -13.31 -20.77
N PHE A 351 2.27 -14.10 -19.93
CA PHE A 351 3.34 -13.62 -19.04
C PHE A 351 4.46 -12.92 -19.83
N ARG A 352 4.81 -13.45 -21.01
CA ARG A 352 5.81 -12.84 -21.89
C ARG A 352 5.42 -11.45 -22.39
N ALA A 353 4.11 -11.21 -22.62
CA ALA A 353 3.62 -9.94 -23.15
C ALA A 353 3.70 -8.83 -22.13
N ILE A 354 3.53 -9.16 -20.84
CA ILE A 354 3.68 -8.22 -19.72
C ILE A 354 5.04 -8.29 -19.03
N GLY A 355 5.95 -9.16 -19.51
CA GLY A 355 7.29 -9.33 -18.94
C GLY A 355 7.28 -9.90 -17.50
N LEU A 356 6.27 -10.69 -17.14
CA LEU A 356 6.21 -11.35 -15.85
C LEU A 356 7.12 -12.57 -15.83
N THR A 357 8.27 -12.45 -15.17
CA THR A 357 9.21 -13.56 -14.97
C THR A 357 8.76 -14.44 -13.81
N GLU A 358 9.22 -15.70 -13.79
CA GLU A 358 8.94 -16.64 -12.69
C GLU A 358 9.42 -16.09 -11.33
N ALA A 359 10.59 -15.47 -11.28
CA ALA A 359 11.09 -14.85 -10.06
C ALA A 359 10.22 -13.68 -9.58
N ALA A 360 9.69 -12.86 -10.48
CA ALA A 360 8.76 -11.78 -10.15
C ALA A 360 7.40 -12.33 -9.70
N ALA A 361 6.89 -13.36 -10.38
CA ALA A 361 5.65 -14.04 -10.05
C ALA A 361 5.66 -14.65 -8.64
N ARG A 362 6.77 -15.29 -8.25
CA ARG A 362 6.97 -15.85 -6.90
C ARG A 362 7.11 -14.80 -5.82
N ARG A 363 7.73 -13.65 -6.11
CA ARG A 363 7.82 -12.52 -5.16
C ARG A 363 6.48 -11.81 -4.95
N GLY A 364 5.59 -11.94 -5.92
CA GLY A 364 4.32 -11.25 -5.95
C GLY A 364 4.36 -9.93 -6.71
N PHE A 365 3.23 -9.53 -7.23
CA PHE A 365 3.01 -8.28 -7.96
C PHE A 365 1.69 -7.63 -7.54
N ARG A 366 1.62 -6.32 -7.63
CA ARG A 366 0.42 -5.56 -7.31
C ARG A 366 -0.60 -5.71 -8.44
N PHE A 367 -1.85 -5.90 -8.06
CA PHE A 367 -2.97 -6.07 -8.99
C PHE A 367 -4.20 -5.34 -8.46
N ASN A 368 -4.90 -4.65 -9.33
CA ASN A 368 -6.19 -4.05 -9.04
C ASN A 368 -7.08 -4.10 -10.26
N LEU A 369 -8.38 -3.98 -10.08
CA LEU A 369 -9.32 -3.78 -11.15
C LEU A 369 -10.52 -2.95 -10.72
N ILE A 370 -11.12 -2.30 -11.71
CA ILE A 370 -12.45 -1.69 -11.60
C ILE A 370 -13.32 -2.18 -12.75
N VAL A 371 -14.62 -2.25 -12.50
CA VAL A 371 -15.67 -2.48 -13.51
C VAL A 371 -16.41 -1.18 -13.67
N ASN A 372 -16.37 -0.62 -14.87
CA ASN A 372 -17.07 0.61 -15.23
C ASN A 372 -18.49 0.30 -15.71
N ASP A 373 -19.37 1.25 -15.49
CA ASP A 373 -20.79 1.22 -15.72
C ASP A 373 -21.25 2.46 -16.50
N ASN A 374 -22.07 2.23 -17.54
CA ASN A 374 -22.62 3.27 -18.41
C ASN A 374 -23.99 2.86 -18.92
N ASP A 375 -25.05 3.49 -18.42
CA ASP A 375 -26.44 3.25 -18.81
C ASP A 375 -26.89 4.00 -20.08
N GLY A 376 -25.98 4.69 -20.81
CA GLY A 376 -26.32 5.28 -22.09
C GLY A 376 -25.68 6.63 -22.43
N GLU A 377 -25.27 7.43 -21.47
CA GLU A 377 -24.71 8.76 -21.72
C GLU A 377 -23.18 8.78 -21.55
N MET A 378 -22.71 8.39 -20.39
CA MET A 378 -21.28 8.35 -20.01
C MET A 378 -21.09 7.40 -18.85
N ARG A 379 -19.83 7.11 -18.51
CA ARG A 379 -19.54 6.33 -17.30
C ARG A 379 -20.20 7.00 -16.09
N GLU A 380 -21.12 6.33 -15.46
CA GLU A 380 -21.88 6.85 -14.34
C GLU A 380 -21.42 6.32 -13.00
N SER A 381 -20.92 5.08 -12.98
CA SER A 381 -20.39 4.46 -11.79
C SER A 381 -19.21 3.54 -12.09
N CYS A 382 -18.50 3.13 -11.07
CA CYS A 382 -17.60 1.99 -11.13
C CYS A 382 -17.41 1.34 -9.77
N ILE A 383 -17.24 0.04 -9.75
CA ILE A 383 -16.89 -0.74 -8.55
C ILE A 383 -15.54 -1.42 -8.75
N GLY A 384 -14.79 -1.65 -7.67
CA GLY A 384 -13.46 -2.22 -7.77
C GLY A 384 -12.96 -2.90 -6.51
N ILE A 385 -11.82 -3.57 -6.64
CA ILE A 385 -11.16 -4.23 -5.52
C ILE A 385 -10.62 -3.18 -4.54
N ALA A 386 -10.02 -2.12 -5.07
CA ALA A 386 -9.49 -1.00 -4.30
C ALA A 386 -9.49 0.28 -5.14
N PRO A 387 -9.54 1.47 -4.52
CA PRO A 387 -9.27 2.74 -5.18
C PRO A 387 -7.89 2.77 -5.85
N GLY A 388 -7.66 3.76 -6.75
CA GLY A 388 -6.34 4.03 -7.31
C GLY A 388 -6.16 3.62 -8.78
N ILE A 389 -7.24 3.35 -9.54
CA ILE A 389 -7.19 3.23 -11.01
C ILE A 389 -7.77 4.46 -11.67
N ALA A 390 -8.99 4.81 -11.31
CA ALA A 390 -9.70 5.93 -11.93
C ALA A 390 -9.21 7.30 -11.43
N GLU A 391 -8.65 7.35 -10.21
CA GLU A 391 -8.22 8.59 -9.56
C GLU A 391 -6.71 8.82 -9.71
N ASP A 392 -5.92 8.40 -8.73
CA ASP A 392 -4.54 8.85 -8.53
C ASP A 392 -3.47 7.74 -8.68
N LYS A 393 -3.83 6.56 -9.17
CA LYS A 393 -2.90 5.41 -9.35
C LYS A 393 -2.16 5.01 -8.05
N ASP A 394 -2.88 4.93 -6.93
CA ASP A 394 -2.32 4.58 -5.62
C ASP A 394 -2.04 3.07 -5.51
N LEU A 395 -0.82 2.68 -5.84
CA LEU A 395 -0.36 1.29 -5.83
C LEU A 395 -0.30 0.65 -4.44
N GLU A 396 -0.25 1.43 -3.37
CA GLU A 396 -0.18 0.90 -2.01
C GLU A 396 -1.48 0.21 -1.59
N ARG A 397 -2.59 0.58 -2.23
CA ARG A 397 -3.90 -0.02 -2.00
C ARG A 397 -4.14 -1.32 -2.76
N TYR A 398 -3.30 -1.61 -3.75
CA TYR A 398 -3.49 -2.80 -4.59
C TYR A 398 -3.15 -4.08 -3.83
N PRO A 399 -4.01 -5.11 -3.83
CA PRO A 399 -3.64 -6.42 -3.31
C PRO A 399 -2.45 -7.01 -4.08
N THR A 400 -1.71 -7.89 -3.39
CA THR A 400 -0.60 -8.60 -3.98
C THR A 400 -1.06 -9.97 -4.48
N LEU A 401 -0.81 -10.27 -5.76
CA LEU A 401 -0.96 -11.61 -6.32
C LEU A 401 0.39 -12.33 -6.32
N VAL A 402 0.36 -13.63 -6.02
CA VAL A 402 1.54 -14.52 -6.06
C VAL A 402 1.23 -15.73 -6.91
N ILE A 403 2.16 -16.08 -7.78
CA ILE A 403 2.15 -17.35 -8.51
C ILE A 403 3.17 -18.27 -7.82
N PRO A 404 2.72 -19.30 -7.10
CA PRO A 404 3.61 -20.23 -6.38
C PRO A 404 4.43 -21.10 -7.31
#